data_5f594e2d81e5c173ca1a958f8f77661d
#
_entry.id   5f594e2d81e5c173ca1a958f8f77661d
#
_cell.length_a   1.000
_cell.length_b   1.000
_cell.length_c   1.000
_cell.angle_alpha   90.00
_cell.angle_beta   90.00
_cell.angle_gamma   90.00
#
_symmetry.space_group_name_H-M   'P 1'
#
loop_
_entity.id
_entity.type
_entity.pdbx_description
1 polymer ?
#
loop_
_entity_poly.entity_id
_entity_poly.type
_entity_poly.pdbx_seq_one_letter_code
_entity_poly.pdbx_strand_id
1 'polypeptide(L)'
;HGILVLSPRAVTRLESYTPSWPLPKIFRMTKGGKLNEALFKGDTINTPSLLCVEDALDGLRWAEEIGGLSALLQRSRDNLAVLERWVEASGWIAFLPDVPEVRSNTSVCLKIVDGWYAGLTEERQRAKVKQMLALLEDESVACDINGYRDAPPGLRIWCGSTIEAGDLEALVVWLDWAFAEIKGAK
;
A
#
# COMPACT_ATOMS: atom_id res chain seq x y z
N HIS A 1 3.67 -17.62 0.72
CA HIS A 1 2.74 -18.31 1.62
C HIS A 1 1.57 -17.39 1.93
N GLY A 2 0.37 -17.95 2.13
CA GLY A 2 -0.83 -17.21 2.50
C GLY A 2 -1.17 -17.43 3.98
N ILE A 3 -1.67 -16.39 4.64
CA ILE A 3 -2.22 -16.49 5.99
C ILE A 3 -3.73 -16.61 5.87
N LEU A 4 -4.31 -17.64 6.50
CA LEU A 4 -5.75 -17.88 6.48
C LEU A 4 -6.32 -17.72 7.89
N VAL A 5 -7.30 -16.83 8.02
CA VAL A 5 -8.07 -16.66 9.25
C VAL A 5 -9.52 -17.03 8.95
N LEU A 6 -10.04 -18.07 9.60
CA LEU A 6 -11.40 -18.55 9.39
C LEU A 6 -12.27 -18.22 10.60
N SER A 7 -13.40 -17.56 10.35
CA SER A 7 -14.44 -17.40 11.36
C SER A 7 -15.22 -18.71 11.53
N PRO A 8 -15.91 -18.92 12.68
CA PRO A 8 -16.82 -20.06 12.87
C PRO A 8 -17.89 -20.17 11.76
N ARG A 9 -18.39 -19.02 11.28
CA ARG A 9 -19.35 -18.97 10.16
C ARG A 9 -18.73 -19.48 8.85
N ALA A 10 -17.46 -19.15 8.58
CA ALA A 10 -16.75 -19.65 7.40
C ALA A 10 -16.56 -21.17 7.49
N VAL A 11 -16.20 -21.71 8.66
CA VAL A 11 -16.09 -23.16 8.89
C VAL A 11 -17.43 -23.84 8.64
N THR A 12 -18.53 -23.36 9.22
CA THR A 12 -19.87 -23.89 8.98
C THR A 12 -20.22 -23.90 7.49
N ARG A 13 -19.86 -22.83 6.76
CA ARG A 13 -20.10 -22.75 5.31
C ARG A 13 -19.29 -23.78 4.54
N LEU A 14 -18.02 -23.95 4.87
CA LEU A 14 -17.15 -24.97 4.26
C LEU A 14 -17.67 -26.39 4.47
N GLU A 15 -18.23 -26.70 5.61
CA GLU A 15 -18.76 -28.03 5.95
C GLU A 15 -20.16 -28.29 5.39
N SER A 16 -20.98 -27.25 5.20
CA SER A 16 -22.38 -27.37 4.76
C SER A 16 -22.59 -27.18 3.24
N TYR A 17 -21.57 -26.76 2.51
CA TYR A 17 -21.68 -26.48 1.08
C TYR A 17 -20.71 -27.30 0.25
N THR A 18 -21.25 -28.02 -0.72
CA THR A 18 -20.44 -28.71 -1.74
C THR A 18 -20.49 -27.92 -3.03
N PRO A 19 -19.34 -27.39 -3.51
CA PRO A 19 -19.29 -26.70 -4.79
C PRO A 19 -19.69 -27.60 -5.95
N SER A 20 -20.41 -27.06 -6.93
CA SER A 20 -20.78 -27.77 -8.17
C SER A 20 -19.58 -28.00 -9.10
N TRP A 21 -18.50 -27.25 -8.88
CA TRP A 21 -17.26 -27.36 -9.66
C TRP A 21 -16.14 -27.96 -8.81
N PRO A 22 -15.21 -28.75 -9.40
CA PRO A 22 -14.03 -29.22 -8.70
C PRO A 22 -13.18 -28.03 -8.23
N LEU A 23 -12.89 -27.96 -6.94
CA LEU A 23 -12.01 -26.92 -6.41
C LEU A 23 -10.54 -27.22 -6.74
N PRO A 24 -9.74 -26.22 -7.12
CA PRO A 24 -8.30 -26.31 -7.11
C PRO A 24 -7.78 -26.77 -5.74
N LYS A 25 -6.68 -27.53 -5.74
CA LYS A 25 -6.13 -28.12 -4.51
C LYS A 25 -5.92 -27.10 -3.39
N ILE A 26 -5.47 -25.90 -3.75
CA ILE A 26 -5.22 -24.79 -2.80
C ILE A 26 -6.46 -24.32 -2.02
N PHE A 27 -7.67 -24.54 -2.58
CA PHE A 27 -8.93 -24.15 -1.94
C PHE A 27 -9.65 -25.33 -1.26
N ARG A 28 -9.07 -26.54 -1.28
CA ARG A 28 -9.67 -27.73 -0.65
C ARG A 28 -9.36 -27.74 0.85
N MET A 29 -10.22 -27.10 1.60
CA MET A 29 -10.04 -26.97 3.07
C MET A 29 -10.83 -28.00 3.87
N THR A 30 -11.56 -28.89 3.21
CA THR A 30 -12.35 -29.95 3.86
C THR A 30 -11.84 -31.33 3.48
N LYS A 31 -11.95 -32.28 4.43
CA LYS A 31 -11.69 -33.71 4.23
C LYS A 31 -12.84 -34.50 4.86
N GLY A 32 -13.52 -35.33 4.06
CA GLY A 32 -14.68 -36.08 4.53
C GLY A 32 -15.84 -35.18 4.99
N GLY A 33 -16.05 -34.01 4.38
CA GLY A 33 -17.12 -33.07 4.72
C GLY A 33 -16.86 -32.23 5.98
N LYS A 34 -15.68 -32.34 6.59
CA LYS A 34 -15.26 -31.58 7.77
C LYS A 34 -14.02 -30.74 7.45
N LEU A 35 -13.85 -29.64 8.20
CA LEU A 35 -12.65 -28.83 8.11
C LEU A 35 -11.41 -29.70 8.32
N ASN A 36 -10.44 -29.58 7.44
CA ASN A 36 -9.15 -30.24 7.60
C ASN A 36 -8.25 -29.45 8.58
N GLU A 37 -8.36 -29.77 9.86
CA GLU A 37 -7.59 -29.10 10.91
C GLU A 37 -6.07 -29.24 10.78
N ALA A 38 -5.59 -30.25 10.04
CA ALA A 38 -4.16 -30.45 9.83
C ALA A 38 -3.50 -29.25 9.14
N LEU A 39 -4.25 -28.51 8.29
CA LEU A 39 -3.78 -27.29 7.64
C LEU A 39 -3.36 -26.20 8.65
N PHE A 40 -3.94 -26.19 9.86
CA PHE A 40 -3.61 -25.25 10.93
C PHE A 40 -2.56 -25.80 11.91
N LYS A 41 -2.07 -27.02 11.65
CA LYS A 41 -1.04 -27.70 12.44
C LYS A 41 0.24 -27.95 11.66
N GLY A 42 0.39 -27.26 10.51
CA GLY A 42 1.60 -27.33 9.68
C GLY A 42 1.51 -28.32 8.51
N ASP A 43 0.36 -28.94 8.21
CA ASP A 43 0.18 -29.69 6.98
C ASP A 43 0.17 -28.75 5.78
N THR A 44 1.05 -28.99 4.81
CA THR A 44 1.21 -28.14 3.63
C THR A 44 0.96 -28.91 2.35
N ILE A 45 0.52 -28.23 1.30
CA ILE A 45 0.26 -28.83 -0.02
C ILE A 45 1.57 -29.33 -0.66
N ASN A 46 2.62 -28.54 -0.52
CA ASN A 46 3.96 -28.81 -1.01
C ASN A 46 4.98 -28.45 0.09
N THR A 47 6.21 -28.87 -0.05
CA THR A 47 7.31 -28.44 0.82
C THR A 47 7.39 -26.92 0.81
N PRO A 48 7.30 -26.25 1.99
CA PRO A 48 7.40 -24.81 2.07
C PRO A 48 8.79 -24.31 1.67
N SER A 49 8.86 -23.10 1.12
CA SER A 49 10.13 -22.40 0.96
C SER A 49 10.60 -21.94 2.35
N LEU A 50 11.69 -22.52 2.83
CA LEU A 50 12.26 -22.15 4.14
C LEU A 50 12.74 -20.69 4.13
N LEU A 51 13.30 -20.22 3.01
CA LEU A 51 13.69 -18.81 2.87
C LEU A 51 12.51 -17.86 3.12
N CYS A 52 11.35 -18.09 2.48
CA CYS A 52 10.16 -17.26 2.71
C CYS A 52 9.63 -17.37 4.16
N VAL A 53 9.85 -18.50 4.85
CA VAL A 53 9.46 -18.63 6.25
C VAL A 53 10.40 -17.83 7.14
N GLU A 54 11.71 -17.90 6.91
CA GLU A 54 12.69 -17.13 7.68
C GLU A 54 12.52 -15.61 7.45
N ASP A 55 12.30 -15.17 6.21
CA ASP A 55 12.01 -13.75 5.91
C ASP A 55 10.77 -13.27 6.67
N ALA A 56 9.71 -14.07 6.69
CA ALA A 56 8.49 -13.72 7.44
C ALA A 56 8.73 -13.69 8.95
N LEU A 57 9.53 -14.62 9.48
CA LEU A 57 9.89 -14.67 10.91
C LEU A 57 10.77 -13.49 11.31
N ASP A 58 11.70 -13.09 10.44
CA ASP A 58 12.54 -11.91 10.67
C ASP A 58 11.70 -10.64 10.76
N GLY A 59 10.80 -10.42 9.80
CA GLY A 59 9.87 -9.30 9.84
C GLY A 59 8.96 -9.29 11.08
N LEU A 60 8.51 -10.47 11.55
CA LEU A 60 7.72 -10.57 12.77
C LEU A 60 8.54 -10.26 14.04
N ARG A 61 9.80 -10.74 14.12
CA ARG A 61 10.72 -10.41 15.22
C ARG A 61 10.97 -8.91 15.29
N TRP A 62 11.29 -8.29 14.14
CA TRP A 62 11.42 -6.83 14.06
C TRP A 62 10.16 -6.12 14.56
N ALA A 63 8.97 -6.57 14.14
CA ALA A 63 7.72 -5.97 14.60
C ALA A 63 7.51 -6.09 16.11
N GLU A 64 7.90 -7.22 16.74
CA GLU A 64 7.86 -7.39 18.19
C GLU A 64 8.86 -6.49 18.89
N GLU A 65 10.10 -6.40 18.40
CA GLU A 65 11.18 -5.58 18.96
C GLU A 65 10.84 -4.09 19.02
N ILE A 66 10.15 -3.57 18.00
CA ILE A 66 9.73 -2.15 17.99
C ILE A 66 8.48 -1.86 18.83
N GLY A 67 7.83 -2.87 19.43
CA GLY A 67 6.66 -2.71 20.30
C GLY A 67 5.36 -3.31 19.74
N GLY A 68 5.45 -4.19 18.76
CA GLY A 68 4.34 -4.97 18.20
C GLY A 68 3.33 -4.14 17.41
N LEU A 69 2.10 -4.61 17.37
CA LEU A 69 1.02 -3.99 16.59
C LEU A 69 0.81 -2.51 16.93
N SER A 70 0.88 -2.15 18.21
CA SER A 70 0.68 -0.76 18.64
C SER A 70 1.71 0.19 18.02
N ALA A 71 2.98 -0.22 18.00
CA ALA A 71 4.06 0.57 17.39
C ALA A 71 3.90 0.64 15.86
N LEU A 72 3.55 -0.46 15.20
CA LEU A 72 3.29 -0.48 13.75
C LEU A 72 2.15 0.48 13.36
N LEU A 73 1.06 0.48 14.12
CA LEU A 73 -0.06 1.39 13.90
C LEU A 73 0.34 2.85 14.15
N GLN A 74 1.14 3.11 15.19
CA GLN A 74 1.60 4.47 15.50
C GLN A 74 2.53 4.99 14.40
N ARG A 75 3.48 4.21 13.92
CA ARG A 75 4.37 4.58 12.81
C ARG A 75 3.59 4.98 11.55
N SER A 76 2.57 4.20 11.18
CA SER A 76 1.72 4.55 10.01
C SER A 76 0.91 5.84 10.22
N ARG A 77 0.50 6.14 11.45
CA ARG A 77 -0.18 7.40 11.77
C ARG A 77 0.78 8.59 11.71
N ASP A 78 1.97 8.44 12.26
CA ASP A 78 3.01 9.46 12.25
C ASP A 78 3.43 9.80 10.81
N ASN A 79 3.57 8.78 9.97
CA ASN A 79 3.86 8.91 8.55
C ASN A 79 2.74 9.66 7.81
N LEU A 80 1.47 9.30 8.03
CA LEU A 80 0.35 10.04 7.45
C LEU A 80 0.35 11.49 7.91
N ALA A 81 0.61 11.76 9.20
CA ALA A 81 0.64 13.11 9.75
C ALA A 81 1.69 14.03 9.10
N VAL A 82 2.81 13.47 8.59
CA VAL A 82 3.77 14.24 7.78
C VAL A 82 3.10 14.73 6.50
N LEU A 83 2.44 13.84 5.79
CA LEU A 83 1.76 14.21 4.53
C LEU A 83 0.58 15.13 4.78
N GLU A 84 -0.17 14.97 5.86
CA GLU A 84 -1.28 15.86 6.22
C GLU A 84 -0.80 17.28 6.43
N ARG A 85 0.25 17.49 7.23
CA ARG A 85 0.85 18.81 7.44
C ARG A 85 1.36 19.44 6.14
N TRP A 86 2.01 18.66 5.29
CA TRP A 86 2.51 19.14 4.01
C TRP A 86 1.37 19.53 3.05
N VAL A 87 0.36 18.68 2.91
CA VAL A 87 -0.82 18.94 2.06
C VAL A 87 -1.58 20.18 2.54
N GLU A 88 -1.75 20.36 3.86
CA GLU A 88 -2.40 21.53 4.44
C GLU A 88 -1.64 22.84 4.16
N ALA A 89 -0.31 22.78 4.19
CA ALA A 89 0.54 23.93 3.88
C ALA A 89 0.72 24.18 2.37
N SER A 90 0.38 23.20 1.54
CA SER A 90 0.63 23.22 0.09
C SER A 90 -0.58 23.75 -0.68
N GLY A 91 -0.32 24.57 -1.71
CA GLY A 91 -1.39 25.07 -2.61
C GLY A 91 -1.57 24.26 -3.89
N TRP A 92 -0.79 23.21 -4.11
CA TRP A 92 -0.76 22.50 -5.40
C TRP A 92 -1.18 21.02 -5.33
N ILE A 93 -1.20 20.43 -4.14
CA ILE A 93 -1.49 19.02 -3.91
C ILE A 93 -2.64 18.86 -2.91
N ALA A 94 -3.43 17.80 -3.05
CA ALA A 94 -4.48 17.42 -2.11
C ALA A 94 -4.59 15.89 -2.01
N PHE A 95 -5.25 15.38 -0.98
CA PHE A 95 -5.62 13.98 -0.93
C PHE A 95 -6.59 13.63 -2.05
N LEU A 96 -6.41 12.47 -2.69
CA LEU A 96 -7.35 11.98 -3.69
C LEU A 96 -8.75 11.72 -3.09
N PRO A 97 -8.89 11.04 -1.93
CA PRO A 97 -10.16 10.96 -1.23
C PRO A 97 -10.47 12.27 -0.49
N ASP A 98 -11.61 12.88 -0.79
CA ASP A 98 -12.04 14.10 -0.13
C ASP A 98 -12.47 13.85 1.34
N VAL A 99 -13.02 12.68 1.63
CA VAL A 99 -13.48 12.27 2.97
C VAL A 99 -12.32 11.67 3.75
N PRO A 100 -11.91 12.28 4.90
CA PRO A 100 -10.75 11.81 5.67
C PRO A 100 -10.86 10.37 6.16
N GLU A 101 -12.06 9.93 6.56
CA GLU A 101 -12.31 8.61 7.14
C GLU A 101 -12.08 7.45 6.16
N VAL A 102 -12.04 7.72 4.85
CA VAL A 102 -11.77 6.71 3.82
C VAL A 102 -10.33 6.79 3.29
N ARG A 103 -9.49 7.66 3.84
CA ARG A 103 -8.07 7.74 3.48
C ARG A 103 -7.30 6.57 4.05
N SER A 104 -6.47 5.95 3.20
CA SER A 104 -5.49 4.98 3.69
C SER A 104 -4.34 5.70 4.39
N ASN A 105 -3.90 5.18 5.54
CA ASN A 105 -2.69 5.64 6.22
C ASN A 105 -1.43 4.85 5.81
N THR A 106 -1.55 3.99 4.82
CA THR A 106 -0.42 3.18 4.32
C THR A 106 -0.15 3.44 2.84
N SER A 107 -1.15 3.34 1.99
CA SER A 107 -1.05 3.68 0.57
C SER A 107 -1.78 4.99 0.32
N VAL A 108 -1.09 6.10 0.53
CA VAL A 108 -1.67 7.44 0.46
C VAL A 108 -1.74 7.91 -0.99
N CYS A 109 -2.94 8.19 -1.47
CA CYS A 109 -3.18 8.67 -2.82
C CYS A 109 -3.42 10.18 -2.82
N LEU A 110 -2.71 10.88 -3.70
CA LEU A 110 -2.72 12.34 -3.82
C LEU A 110 -3.08 12.76 -5.24
N LYS A 111 -3.72 13.93 -5.37
CA LYS A 111 -4.06 14.58 -6.65
C LYS A 111 -3.45 15.98 -6.72
N ILE A 112 -3.00 16.38 -7.90
CA ILE A 112 -2.50 17.74 -8.15
C ILE A 112 -3.71 18.65 -8.39
N VAL A 113 -3.82 19.72 -7.61
CA VAL A 113 -4.97 20.67 -7.64
C VAL A 113 -4.59 22.06 -8.13
N ASP A 114 -3.34 22.31 -8.51
CA ASP A 114 -2.90 23.58 -9.06
C ASP A 114 -3.69 23.97 -10.31
N GLY A 115 -4.11 25.23 -10.39
CA GLY A 115 -4.97 25.73 -11.49
C GLY A 115 -4.35 25.58 -12.88
N TRP A 116 -3.03 25.74 -13.01
CA TRP A 116 -2.33 25.48 -14.26
C TRP A 116 -2.47 24.01 -14.67
N TYR A 117 -2.23 23.10 -13.74
CA TYR A 117 -2.32 21.66 -13.99
C TYR A 117 -3.75 21.21 -14.29
N ALA A 118 -4.72 21.71 -13.53
CA ALA A 118 -6.14 21.43 -13.74
C ALA A 118 -6.66 21.87 -15.11
N GLY A 119 -6.04 22.88 -15.71
CA GLY A 119 -6.37 23.34 -17.07
C GLY A 119 -5.78 22.46 -18.19
N LEU A 120 -4.97 21.46 -17.89
CA LEU A 120 -4.41 20.54 -18.88
C LEU A 120 -5.40 19.41 -19.21
N THR A 121 -5.28 18.85 -20.43
CA THR A 121 -5.96 17.58 -20.75
C THR A 121 -5.41 16.45 -19.88
N GLU A 122 -6.19 15.39 -19.63
CA GLU A 122 -5.75 14.25 -18.83
C GLU A 122 -4.45 13.62 -19.37
N GLU A 123 -4.30 13.52 -20.69
CA GLU A 123 -3.08 13.04 -21.32
C GLU A 123 -1.86 13.89 -20.94
N ARG A 124 -2.01 15.21 -20.97
CA ARG A 124 -0.95 16.15 -20.56
C ARG A 124 -0.69 16.09 -19.06
N GLN A 125 -1.72 15.93 -18.25
CA GLN A 125 -1.57 15.73 -16.81
C GLN A 125 -0.74 14.47 -16.51
N ARG A 126 -1.05 13.34 -17.15
CA ARG A 126 -0.26 12.10 -17.05
C ARG A 126 1.19 12.28 -17.51
N ALA A 127 1.40 13.01 -18.60
CA ALA A 127 2.76 13.32 -19.11
C ALA A 127 3.54 14.18 -18.09
N LYS A 128 2.91 15.17 -17.46
CA LYS A 128 3.55 16.01 -16.43
C LYS A 128 3.86 15.24 -15.15
N VAL A 129 2.97 14.36 -14.68
CA VAL A 129 3.27 13.44 -13.57
C VAL A 129 4.47 12.56 -13.92
N LYS A 130 4.49 11.96 -15.12
CA LYS A 130 5.63 11.13 -15.56
C LYS A 130 6.94 11.92 -15.58
N GLN A 131 6.92 13.19 -16.04
CA GLN A 131 8.08 14.07 -16.03
C GLN A 131 8.55 14.34 -14.59
N MET A 132 7.64 14.62 -13.67
CA MET A 132 7.94 14.84 -12.25
C MET A 132 8.59 13.61 -11.62
N LEU A 133 8.04 12.41 -11.89
CA LEU A 133 8.58 11.15 -11.39
C LEU A 133 9.99 10.88 -11.93
N ALA A 134 10.24 11.17 -13.20
CA ALA A 134 11.58 11.00 -13.80
C ALA A 134 12.62 11.91 -13.13
N LEU A 135 12.28 13.16 -12.80
CA LEU A 135 13.18 14.04 -12.04
C LEU A 135 13.56 13.47 -10.68
N LEU A 136 12.59 12.91 -9.96
CA LEU A 136 12.82 12.31 -8.64
C LEU A 136 13.63 11.00 -8.72
N GLU A 137 13.44 10.22 -9.77
CA GLU A 137 14.19 8.99 -10.04
C GLU A 137 15.63 9.30 -10.43
N ASP A 138 15.85 10.30 -11.28
CA ASP A 138 17.19 10.75 -11.72
C ASP A 138 18.03 11.23 -10.51
N GLU A 139 17.41 11.88 -9.54
CA GLU A 139 18.03 12.29 -8.27
C GLU A 139 18.10 11.15 -7.22
N SER A 140 17.59 9.96 -7.56
CA SER A 140 17.54 8.80 -6.65
C SER A 140 16.74 9.07 -5.36
N VAL A 141 15.73 9.93 -5.43
CA VAL A 141 14.91 10.34 -4.28
C VAL A 141 13.75 9.40 -4.05
N ALA A 142 13.02 9.05 -5.10
CA ALA A 142 11.84 8.23 -4.97
C ALA A 142 11.60 7.35 -6.20
N CYS A 143 11.26 6.09 -5.94
CA CYS A 143 10.84 5.11 -6.93
C CYS A 143 9.39 4.68 -6.67
N ASP A 144 8.65 4.30 -7.73
CA ASP A 144 7.30 3.69 -7.65
C ASP A 144 6.25 4.50 -6.87
N ILE A 145 6.31 5.83 -6.93
CA ILE A 145 5.28 6.70 -6.33
C ILE A 145 4.19 7.13 -7.32
N ASN A 146 4.12 6.49 -8.50
CA ASN A 146 3.06 6.73 -9.48
C ASN A 146 1.69 6.22 -8.98
N GLY A 147 0.62 6.87 -9.41
CA GLY A 147 -0.73 6.34 -9.24
C GLY A 147 -0.96 5.01 -9.96
N TYR A 148 -2.01 4.29 -9.61
CA TYR A 148 -2.41 3.08 -10.34
C TYR A 148 -2.83 3.44 -11.78
N ARG A 149 -2.70 2.45 -12.71
CA ARG A 149 -2.99 2.64 -14.14
C ARG A 149 -4.34 3.29 -14.40
N ASP A 150 -5.38 2.81 -13.71
CA ASP A 150 -6.77 3.21 -13.90
C ASP A 150 -7.20 4.32 -12.91
N ALA A 151 -6.28 4.84 -12.10
CA ALA A 151 -6.54 5.97 -11.21
C ALA A 151 -6.40 7.31 -11.96
N PRO A 152 -7.02 8.40 -11.47
CA PRO A 152 -6.72 9.74 -11.93
C PRO A 152 -5.21 10.05 -11.83
N PRO A 153 -4.66 10.94 -12.71
CA PRO A 153 -3.26 11.33 -12.62
C PRO A 153 -2.91 11.92 -11.25
N GLY A 154 -1.92 11.36 -10.60
CA GLY A 154 -1.52 11.76 -9.26
C GLY A 154 -0.41 10.88 -8.70
N LEU A 155 -0.18 10.99 -7.40
CA LEU A 155 0.86 10.25 -6.69
C LEU A 155 0.26 9.23 -5.74
N ARG A 156 1.00 8.16 -5.48
CA ARG A 156 0.69 7.14 -4.49
C ARG A 156 1.92 6.89 -3.63
N ILE A 157 1.89 7.37 -2.41
CA ILE A 157 3.04 7.31 -1.51
C ILE A 157 2.81 6.21 -0.48
N TRP A 158 3.77 5.31 -0.34
CA TRP A 158 3.75 4.30 0.70
C TRP A 158 4.14 4.94 2.04
N CYS A 159 3.21 4.89 3.01
CA CYS A 159 3.35 5.43 4.36
C CYS A 159 3.21 4.34 5.43
N GLY A 160 3.37 3.07 5.04
CA GLY A 160 3.27 1.94 5.97
C GLY A 160 4.35 1.96 7.05
N SER A 161 4.21 1.10 8.02
CA SER A 161 5.07 1.06 9.23
C SER A 161 6.55 0.76 8.96
N THR A 162 6.90 0.35 7.74
CA THR A 162 8.30 0.10 7.32
C THR A 162 9.02 1.34 6.80
N ILE A 163 8.34 2.49 6.74
CA ILE A 163 8.92 3.78 6.34
C ILE A 163 9.13 4.64 7.60
N GLU A 164 10.22 5.38 7.63
CA GLU A 164 10.48 6.36 8.68
C GLU A 164 9.82 7.71 8.34
N ALA A 165 9.28 8.40 9.35
CA ALA A 165 8.66 9.71 9.15
C ALA A 165 9.66 10.73 8.58
N GLY A 166 10.94 10.66 8.98
CA GLY A 166 12.01 11.51 8.46
C GLY A 166 12.25 11.36 6.96
N ASP A 167 12.06 10.17 6.40
CA ASP A 167 12.16 9.95 4.95
C ASP A 167 11.05 10.69 4.20
N LEU A 168 9.83 10.68 4.77
CA LEU A 168 8.71 11.43 4.20
C LEU A 168 8.89 12.94 4.33
N GLU A 169 9.44 13.42 5.44
CA GLU A 169 9.78 14.84 5.64
C GLU A 169 10.81 15.31 4.60
N ALA A 170 11.78 14.48 4.26
CA ALA A 170 12.73 14.76 3.19
C ALA A 170 12.03 14.71 1.81
N LEU A 171 11.19 13.69 1.57
CA LEU A 171 10.51 13.49 0.28
C LEU A 171 9.63 14.67 -0.11
N VAL A 172 8.86 15.25 0.83
CA VAL A 172 7.91 16.32 0.49
C VAL A 172 8.61 17.58 -0.04
N VAL A 173 9.82 17.85 0.40
CA VAL A 173 10.65 18.96 -0.13
C VAL A 173 11.02 18.72 -1.59
N TRP A 174 11.37 17.49 -1.92
CA TRP A 174 11.68 17.10 -3.29
C TRP A 174 10.44 17.07 -4.20
N LEU A 175 9.27 16.74 -3.66
CA LEU A 175 8.01 16.83 -4.39
C LEU A 175 7.67 18.28 -4.75
N ASP A 176 7.87 19.22 -3.83
CA ASP A 176 7.66 20.64 -4.09
C ASP A 176 8.63 21.16 -5.16
N TRP A 177 9.91 20.77 -5.09
CA TRP A 177 10.90 21.10 -6.12
C TRP A 177 10.52 20.53 -7.49
N ALA A 178 10.23 19.24 -7.57
CA ALA A 178 9.91 18.57 -8.84
C ALA A 178 8.63 19.14 -9.47
N PHE A 179 7.64 19.52 -8.65
CA PHE A 179 6.45 20.20 -9.13
C PHE A 179 6.78 21.60 -9.69
N ALA A 180 7.63 22.37 -9.03
CA ALA A 180 8.07 23.69 -9.51
C ALA A 180 8.80 23.58 -10.85
N GLU A 181 9.69 22.58 -11.04
CA GLU A 181 10.40 22.33 -12.28
C GLU A 181 9.44 22.04 -13.43
N ILE A 182 8.48 21.13 -13.26
CA ILE A 182 7.53 20.79 -14.33
C ILE A 182 6.57 21.91 -14.68
N LYS A 183 6.30 22.82 -13.72
CA LYS A 183 5.45 24.00 -13.93
C LYS A 183 6.21 25.12 -14.62
N GLY A 184 7.51 25.30 -14.32
CA GLY A 184 8.38 26.30 -14.91
C GLY A 184 8.90 25.94 -16.31
N ALA A 185 8.96 24.65 -16.66
CA ALA A 185 9.36 24.18 -17.97
C ALA A 185 8.32 24.58 -19.03
N LYS A 186 8.71 25.53 -19.94
CA LYS A 186 7.91 25.98 -21.07
C LYS A 186 7.84 24.94 -22.19
#